data_bc3528f277f37c258c17319091c24464
#
_entry.id   bc3528f277f37c258c17319091c24464
#
_cell.length_a   1.000
_cell.length_b   1.000
_cell.length_c   1.000
_cell.angle_alpha   90.00
_cell.angle_beta   90.00
_cell.angle_gamma   90.00
#
_symmetry.space_group_name_H-M   'P 1'
#
loop_
_entity.id
_entity.type
_entity.pdbx_description
1 polymer ?
#
loop_
_entity_poly.entity_id
_entity_poly.type
_entity_poly.pdbx_seq_one_letter_code
_entity_poly.pdbx_strand_id
1 'polypeptide(L)'
;MEQNEVFDVTVIGGGPAGLYSAFYSGLREMKTKIIEFQPHLGGKIHVYPEKMIWDVGGVTPTPGAKLITQLVEQGLTFSPEVVLNEKVEAIAKNKDNIFVLRTTSGQLHYSKTVIVAVGSGILNPKKLEIEGAERYEVSNLNYTVKSIERFKNKTVVISGGGNSAVDWSNELEPFAKQVILSY
;
A
#
# COMPACT_ATOMS: atom_id res chain seq x y z
N MET A 1 -4.78 34.27 14.37
CA MET A 1 -5.45 33.19 13.60
C MET A 1 -4.40 32.61 12.70
N GLU A 2 -3.95 31.38 12.95
CA GLU A 2 -3.07 30.67 12.01
C GLU A 2 -3.84 30.57 10.69
N GLN A 3 -3.26 31.12 9.63
CA GLN A 3 -3.81 30.91 8.28
C GLN A 3 -3.67 29.43 7.97
N ASN A 4 -4.79 28.74 7.80
CA ASN A 4 -4.78 27.36 7.39
C ASN A 4 -4.04 27.24 6.05
N GLU A 5 -2.94 26.49 6.07
CA GLU A 5 -2.10 26.32 4.91
C GLU A 5 -2.84 25.54 3.81
N VAL A 6 -2.95 26.14 2.62
CA VAL A 6 -3.64 25.56 1.48
C VAL A 6 -2.63 24.97 0.49
N PHE A 7 -2.78 23.70 0.19
CA PHE A 7 -1.96 22.98 -0.81
C PHE A 7 -2.58 23.09 -2.21
N ASP A 8 -1.76 23.07 -3.25
CA ASP A 8 -2.25 22.98 -4.62
C ASP A 8 -2.86 21.62 -4.90
N VAL A 9 -2.17 20.57 -4.41
CA VAL A 9 -2.60 19.17 -4.57
C VAL A 9 -2.44 18.42 -3.25
N THR A 10 -3.50 17.74 -2.83
CA THR A 10 -3.42 16.73 -1.77
C THR A 10 -3.72 15.36 -2.36
N VAL A 11 -2.79 14.44 -2.19
CA VAL A 11 -2.91 13.03 -2.62
C VAL A 11 -3.33 12.20 -1.42
N ILE A 12 -4.43 11.45 -1.53
CA ILE A 12 -4.89 10.52 -0.51
C ILE A 12 -4.41 9.13 -0.89
N GLY A 13 -3.46 8.59 -0.13
CA GLY A 13 -2.83 7.30 -0.34
C GLY A 13 -1.40 7.42 -0.87
N GLY A 14 -0.46 6.82 -0.14
CA GLY A 14 0.98 6.80 -0.42
C GLY A 14 1.47 5.54 -1.13
N GLY A 15 0.59 4.86 -1.88
CA GLY A 15 0.94 3.74 -2.74
C GLY A 15 1.57 4.19 -4.07
N PRO A 16 1.86 3.26 -5.01
CA PRO A 16 2.53 3.57 -6.27
C PRO A 16 1.88 4.71 -7.06
N ALA A 17 0.56 4.70 -7.19
CA ALA A 17 -0.18 5.75 -7.90
C ALA A 17 -0.08 7.10 -7.19
N GLY A 18 -0.19 7.11 -5.86
CA GLY A 18 -0.08 8.35 -5.07
C GLY A 18 1.32 8.92 -5.09
N LEU A 19 2.35 8.10 -4.95
CA LEU A 19 3.76 8.51 -5.02
C LEU A 19 4.11 9.10 -6.39
N TYR A 20 3.69 8.45 -7.47
CA TYR A 20 3.89 8.99 -8.81
C TYR A 20 3.13 10.30 -9.04
N SER A 21 1.90 10.40 -8.51
CA SER A 21 1.11 11.64 -8.58
C SER A 21 1.79 12.80 -7.83
N ALA A 22 2.36 12.51 -6.66
CA ALA A 22 3.10 13.50 -5.88
C ALA A 22 4.37 13.96 -6.61
N PHE A 23 5.14 13.02 -7.17
CA PHE A 23 6.29 13.32 -8.01
C PHE A 23 5.90 14.25 -9.18
N TYR A 24 4.86 13.87 -9.92
CA TYR A 24 4.47 14.63 -11.10
C TYR A 24 3.90 16.00 -10.75
N SER A 25 3.19 16.13 -9.63
CA SER A 25 2.72 17.41 -9.11
C SER A 25 3.89 18.32 -8.73
N GLY A 26 4.90 17.79 -8.04
CA GLY A 26 6.12 18.52 -7.70
C GLY A 26 6.93 18.95 -8.92
N LEU A 27 7.00 18.08 -9.96
CA LEU A 27 7.63 18.43 -11.24
C LEU A 27 6.93 19.64 -11.92
N ARG A 28 5.67 19.89 -11.59
CA ARG A 28 4.89 21.05 -12.04
C ARG A 28 4.90 22.21 -11.03
N GLU A 29 5.81 22.17 -10.07
CA GLU A 29 5.97 23.22 -9.03
C GLU A 29 4.74 23.41 -8.14
N MET A 30 3.86 22.40 -8.07
CA MET A 30 2.68 22.42 -7.22
C MET A 30 3.06 22.10 -5.77
N LYS A 31 2.59 22.91 -4.82
CA LYS A 31 2.71 22.59 -3.39
C LYS A 31 1.87 21.36 -3.09
N THR A 32 2.55 20.25 -2.80
CA THR A 32 1.94 18.91 -2.74
C THR A 32 1.98 18.33 -1.33
N LYS A 33 0.87 17.68 -0.92
CA LYS A 33 0.74 16.91 0.31
C LYS A 33 0.33 15.48 -0.01
N ILE A 34 0.86 14.51 0.75
CA ILE A 34 0.41 13.10 0.75
C ILE A 34 -0.18 12.82 2.13
N ILE A 35 -1.38 12.25 2.18
CA ILE A 35 -1.98 11.74 3.42
C ILE A 35 -2.10 10.22 3.28
N GLU A 36 -1.41 9.48 4.16
CA GLU A 36 -1.36 8.02 4.14
C GLU A 36 -1.83 7.45 5.48
N PHE A 37 -2.70 6.46 5.43
CA PHE A 37 -3.21 5.78 6.62
C PHE A 37 -2.15 4.90 7.30
N GLN A 38 -1.28 4.27 6.52
CA GLN A 38 -0.23 3.41 7.04
C GLN A 38 0.90 4.22 7.70
N PRO A 39 1.71 3.61 8.58
CA PRO A 39 2.90 4.26 9.15
C PRO A 39 4.05 4.43 8.14
N HIS A 40 3.88 4.01 6.92
CA HIS A 40 4.90 4.05 5.85
C HIS A 40 4.25 4.23 4.47
N LEU A 41 5.01 4.80 3.55
CA LEU A 41 4.68 4.89 2.13
C LEU A 41 5.00 3.57 1.41
N GLY A 42 4.42 3.34 0.22
CA GLY A 42 4.64 2.15 -0.62
C GLY A 42 3.38 1.31 -0.86
N GLY A 43 2.35 1.51 -0.04
CA GLY A 43 1.03 0.90 -0.23
C GLY A 43 1.05 -0.63 -0.15
N LYS A 44 0.24 -1.27 -1.01
CA LYS A 44 -0.02 -2.73 -0.96
C LYS A 44 1.22 -3.60 -1.22
N ILE A 45 2.26 -3.07 -1.86
CA ILE A 45 3.47 -3.86 -2.18
C ILE A 45 4.15 -4.38 -0.90
N HIS A 46 3.98 -3.71 0.24
CA HIS A 46 4.46 -4.19 1.54
C HIS A 46 3.90 -5.55 1.98
N VAL A 47 2.81 -5.99 1.37
CA VAL A 47 2.21 -7.31 1.66
C VAL A 47 3.03 -8.45 1.04
N TYR A 48 3.81 -8.16 -0.01
CA TYR A 48 4.60 -9.14 -0.76
C TYR A 48 5.99 -8.61 -1.15
N PRO A 49 6.83 -8.26 -0.17
CA PRO A 49 8.10 -7.56 -0.42
C PRO A 49 9.12 -8.41 -1.21
N GLU A 50 9.07 -9.73 -1.10
CA GLU A 50 9.96 -10.65 -1.79
C GLU A 50 9.45 -11.10 -3.16
N LYS A 51 8.15 -10.88 -3.45
CA LYS A 51 7.56 -11.25 -4.74
C LYS A 51 8.18 -10.43 -5.87
N MET A 52 8.49 -11.12 -6.98
CA MET A 52 8.90 -10.45 -8.21
C MET A 52 7.71 -9.71 -8.85
N ILE A 53 7.90 -8.44 -9.12
CA ILE A 53 6.92 -7.58 -9.80
C ILE A 53 7.33 -7.45 -11.26
N TRP A 54 6.42 -7.84 -12.16
CA TRP A 54 6.66 -7.91 -13.61
C TRP A 54 5.86 -6.88 -14.40
N ASP A 55 4.80 -6.35 -13.83
CA ASP A 55 3.71 -5.62 -14.50
C ASP A 55 3.77 -4.10 -14.31
N VAL A 56 4.97 -3.57 -14.06
CA VAL A 56 5.21 -2.12 -13.99
C VAL A 56 5.92 -1.65 -15.24
N GLY A 57 5.24 -0.82 -16.04
CA GLY A 57 5.80 -0.27 -17.28
C GLY A 57 7.11 0.48 -17.06
N GLY A 58 8.13 0.20 -17.89
CA GLY A 58 9.45 0.82 -17.80
C GLY A 58 10.36 0.30 -16.68
N VAL A 59 9.90 -0.68 -15.90
CA VAL A 59 10.69 -1.32 -14.85
C VAL A 59 10.92 -2.79 -15.23
N THR A 60 12.20 -3.23 -15.23
CA THR A 60 12.51 -4.65 -15.36
C THR A 60 12.04 -5.42 -14.12
N PRO A 61 11.78 -6.74 -14.22
CA PRO A 61 11.35 -7.53 -13.09
C PRO A 61 12.20 -7.27 -11.85
N THR A 62 11.55 -6.90 -10.76
CA THR A 62 12.24 -6.48 -9.54
C THR A 62 11.48 -6.93 -8.28
N PRO A 63 12.16 -7.27 -7.17
CA PRO A 63 11.48 -7.58 -5.92
C PRO A 63 10.65 -6.39 -5.41
N GLY A 64 9.48 -6.69 -4.80
CA GLY A 64 8.58 -5.67 -4.28
C GLY A 64 9.25 -4.67 -3.34
N ALA A 65 10.12 -5.14 -2.44
CA ALA A 65 10.87 -4.27 -1.52
C ALA A 65 11.74 -3.24 -2.26
N LYS A 66 12.42 -3.65 -3.33
CA LYS A 66 13.23 -2.74 -4.14
C LYS A 66 12.35 -1.73 -4.90
N LEU A 67 11.21 -2.19 -5.42
CA LEU A 67 10.25 -1.32 -6.10
C LEU A 67 9.71 -0.25 -5.15
N ILE A 68 9.36 -0.61 -3.90
CA ILE A 68 8.93 0.35 -2.88
C ILE A 68 9.97 1.44 -2.67
N THR A 69 11.24 1.05 -2.48
CA THR A 69 12.33 2.01 -2.27
C THR A 69 12.42 3.01 -3.41
N GLN A 70 12.39 2.53 -4.66
CA GLN A 70 12.45 3.39 -5.85
C GLN A 70 11.25 4.32 -5.98
N LEU A 71 10.04 3.82 -5.71
CA LEU A 71 8.82 4.62 -5.77
C LEU A 71 8.77 5.70 -4.69
N VAL A 72 9.21 5.39 -3.47
CA VAL A 72 9.27 6.35 -2.37
C VAL A 72 10.32 7.43 -2.67
N GLU A 73 11.52 7.04 -3.10
CA GLU A 73 12.57 7.98 -3.50
C GLU A 73 12.08 8.92 -4.60
N GLN A 74 11.47 8.38 -5.64
CA GLN A 74 10.89 9.19 -6.73
C GLN A 74 9.77 10.10 -6.21
N GLY A 75 8.82 9.56 -5.43
CA GLY A 75 7.68 10.31 -4.92
C GLY A 75 8.06 11.49 -4.03
N LEU A 76 9.20 11.38 -3.33
CA LEU A 76 9.71 12.40 -2.41
C LEU A 76 10.70 13.38 -3.05
N THR A 77 11.03 13.25 -4.33
CA THR A 77 12.03 14.08 -5.04
C THR A 77 11.80 15.57 -4.86
N PHE A 78 10.57 16.03 -4.87
CA PHE A 78 10.20 17.44 -4.72
C PHE A 78 9.70 17.80 -3.33
N SER A 79 10.05 17.01 -2.33
CA SER A 79 9.75 17.23 -0.91
C SER A 79 8.27 17.56 -0.62
N PRO A 80 7.31 16.72 -1.08
CA PRO A 80 5.93 16.89 -0.67
C PRO A 80 5.79 16.78 0.84
N GLU A 81 4.83 17.48 1.44
CA GLU A 81 4.50 17.21 2.84
C GLU A 81 3.85 15.84 2.98
N VAL A 82 4.35 15.03 3.93
CA VAL A 82 3.85 13.67 4.16
C VAL A 82 3.22 13.58 5.54
N VAL A 83 1.96 13.17 5.58
CA VAL A 83 1.20 12.91 6.81
C VAL A 83 0.90 11.42 6.86
N LEU A 84 1.51 10.72 7.82
CA LEU A 84 1.35 9.27 8.02
C LEU A 84 0.41 8.99 9.19
N ASN A 85 -0.11 7.75 9.26
CA ASN A 85 -1.05 7.29 10.29
C ASN A 85 -2.38 8.07 10.32
N GLU A 86 -2.73 8.71 9.21
CA GLU A 86 -3.92 9.53 9.10
C GLU A 86 -4.86 9.04 8.00
N LYS A 87 -6.07 8.66 8.40
CA LYS A 87 -7.12 8.24 7.48
C LYS A 87 -8.04 9.43 7.18
N VAL A 88 -8.15 9.81 5.92
CA VAL A 88 -9.17 10.76 5.48
C VAL A 88 -10.54 10.07 5.55
N GLU A 89 -11.46 10.63 6.32
CA GLU A 89 -12.81 10.10 6.48
C GLU A 89 -13.90 10.95 5.84
N ALA A 90 -13.61 12.24 5.61
CA ALA A 90 -14.55 13.15 4.97
C ALA A 90 -13.82 14.17 4.09
N ILE A 91 -14.46 14.52 2.98
CA ILE A 91 -14.01 15.55 2.05
C ILE A 91 -15.21 16.43 1.75
N ALA A 92 -15.04 17.75 1.92
CA ALA A 92 -16.06 18.74 1.59
C ALA A 92 -15.40 19.93 0.90
N LYS A 93 -16.18 20.80 0.27
CA LYS A 93 -15.70 22.11 -0.20
C LYS A 93 -16.24 23.21 0.69
N ASN A 94 -15.39 24.17 1.00
CA ASN A 94 -15.79 25.39 1.69
C ASN A 94 -16.36 26.44 0.70
N LYS A 95 -16.72 27.61 1.23
CA LYS A 95 -17.29 28.72 0.45
C LYS A 95 -16.33 29.29 -0.61
N ASP A 96 -15.02 29.14 -0.38
CA ASP A 96 -13.95 29.59 -1.27
C ASP A 96 -13.57 28.52 -2.31
N ASN A 97 -14.38 27.47 -2.44
CA ASN A 97 -14.16 26.33 -3.35
C ASN A 97 -12.89 25.52 -3.04
N ILE A 98 -12.35 25.64 -1.81
CA ILE A 98 -11.21 24.87 -1.30
C ILE A 98 -11.72 23.56 -0.70
N PHE A 99 -11.07 22.46 -1.03
CA PHE A 99 -11.33 21.19 -0.38
C PHE A 99 -10.84 21.21 1.06
N VAL A 100 -11.69 20.75 1.96
CA VAL A 100 -11.40 20.50 3.36
C VAL A 100 -11.46 19.01 3.58
N LEU A 101 -10.31 18.42 3.91
CA LEU A 101 -10.18 16.99 4.19
C LEU A 101 -10.11 16.84 5.72
N ARG A 102 -10.98 16.02 6.28
CA ARG A 102 -10.98 15.70 7.71
C ARG A 102 -10.48 14.28 7.90
N THR A 103 -9.50 14.11 8.80
CA THR A 103 -8.96 12.81 9.17
C THR A 103 -9.62 12.25 10.43
N THR A 104 -9.39 10.97 10.71
CA THR A 104 -9.93 10.26 11.88
C THR A 104 -9.44 10.85 13.21
N SER A 105 -8.29 11.51 13.24
CA SER A 105 -7.79 12.26 14.41
C SER A 105 -8.49 13.60 14.61
N GLY A 106 -9.31 14.03 13.63
CA GLY A 106 -9.98 15.33 13.63
C GLY A 106 -9.15 16.46 13.00
N GLN A 107 -7.94 16.18 12.48
CA GLN A 107 -7.14 17.16 11.76
C GLN A 107 -7.84 17.59 10.47
N LEU A 108 -7.66 18.86 10.11
CA LEU A 108 -8.20 19.44 8.88
C LEU A 108 -7.05 19.82 7.95
N HIS A 109 -7.16 19.39 6.70
CA HIS A 109 -6.22 19.73 5.64
C HIS A 109 -6.95 20.45 4.51
N TYR A 110 -6.30 21.46 3.92
CA TYR A 110 -6.90 22.33 2.92
C TYR A 110 -6.17 22.21 1.59
N SER A 111 -6.91 22.04 0.49
CA SER A 111 -6.34 21.81 -0.83
C SER A 111 -7.18 22.41 -1.94
N LYS A 112 -6.53 22.93 -2.98
CA LYS A 112 -7.21 23.36 -4.22
C LYS A 112 -7.73 22.17 -5.02
N THR A 113 -6.95 21.08 -5.06
CA THR A 113 -7.28 19.84 -5.76
C THR A 113 -6.99 18.62 -4.91
N VAL A 114 -7.68 17.51 -5.17
CA VAL A 114 -7.49 16.24 -4.46
C VAL A 114 -7.35 15.11 -5.47
N ILE A 115 -6.33 14.27 -5.26
CA ILE A 115 -6.15 13.03 -5.99
C ILE A 115 -6.44 11.87 -5.04
N VAL A 116 -7.41 11.02 -5.39
CA VAL A 116 -7.77 9.84 -4.62
C VAL A 116 -7.01 8.63 -5.16
N ALA A 117 -6.02 8.16 -4.39
CA ALA A 117 -5.12 7.05 -4.76
C ALA A 117 -5.10 5.94 -3.68
N VAL A 118 -6.26 5.67 -3.08
CA VAL A 118 -6.43 4.78 -1.92
C VAL A 118 -6.32 3.28 -2.24
N GLY A 119 -6.19 2.92 -3.52
CA GLY A 119 -6.10 1.53 -3.96
C GLY A 119 -7.32 0.72 -3.55
N SER A 120 -7.10 -0.48 -2.99
CA SER A 120 -8.15 -1.33 -2.44
C SER A 120 -8.55 -0.96 -0.99
N GLY A 121 -8.07 0.18 -0.49
CA GLY A 121 -8.32 0.63 0.88
C GLY A 121 -7.40 -0.03 1.91
N ILE A 122 -7.87 -0.08 3.17
CA ILE A 122 -7.12 -0.66 4.29
C ILE A 122 -6.89 -2.15 4.06
N LEU A 123 -5.63 -2.57 4.19
CA LEU A 123 -5.20 -3.96 3.93
C LEU A 123 -5.53 -4.85 5.13
N ASN A 124 -6.79 -5.23 5.25
CA ASN A 124 -7.17 -6.32 6.14
C ASN A 124 -7.31 -7.60 5.31
N PRO A 125 -6.51 -8.63 5.57
CA PRO A 125 -6.66 -9.90 4.88
C PRO A 125 -8.04 -10.49 5.18
N LYS A 126 -8.70 -11.06 4.16
CA LYS A 126 -9.89 -11.87 4.39
C LYS A 126 -9.47 -13.10 5.16
N LYS A 127 -9.96 -13.21 6.39
CA LYS A 127 -9.62 -14.32 7.27
C LYS A 127 -10.31 -15.62 6.83
N LEU A 128 -9.68 -16.73 7.18
CA LEU A 128 -10.23 -18.06 6.96
C LEU A 128 -11.36 -18.29 7.96
N GLU A 129 -12.56 -18.57 7.47
CA GLU A 129 -13.76 -18.79 8.28
C GLU A 129 -13.87 -20.27 8.71
N ILE A 130 -12.88 -20.74 9.47
CA ILE A 130 -12.83 -22.11 10.03
C ILE A 130 -12.69 -21.98 11.55
N GLU A 131 -13.51 -22.70 12.28
CA GLU A 131 -13.46 -22.74 13.75
C GLU A 131 -12.06 -23.14 14.25
N GLY A 132 -11.50 -22.34 15.14
CA GLY A 132 -10.17 -22.57 15.72
C GLY A 132 -9.01 -22.10 14.83
N ALA A 133 -9.25 -21.49 13.65
CA ALA A 133 -8.19 -21.00 12.78
C ALA A 133 -7.31 -19.94 13.47
N GLU A 134 -7.91 -19.11 14.32
CA GLU A 134 -7.25 -18.04 15.07
C GLU A 134 -6.07 -18.53 15.92
N ARG A 135 -6.11 -19.77 16.41
CA ARG A 135 -5.03 -20.38 17.22
C ARG A 135 -3.73 -20.56 16.43
N TYR A 136 -3.84 -20.63 15.11
CA TYR A 136 -2.71 -20.87 14.21
C TYR A 136 -2.18 -19.61 13.54
N GLU A 137 -2.85 -18.49 13.66
CA GLU A 137 -2.45 -17.20 13.04
C GLU A 137 -1.07 -16.72 13.51
N VAL A 138 -0.67 -17.08 14.74
CA VAL A 138 0.64 -16.74 15.31
C VAL A 138 1.76 -17.72 14.92
N SER A 139 1.43 -18.83 14.24
CA SER A 139 2.38 -19.91 13.96
C SER A 139 2.31 -20.43 12.53
N ASN A 140 1.26 -21.17 12.19
CA ASN A 140 1.17 -21.97 10.98
C ASN A 140 0.24 -21.39 9.92
N LEU A 141 -0.74 -20.55 10.31
CA LEU A 141 -1.65 -19.89 9.40
C LEU A 141 -1.11 -18.51 9.02
N ASN A 142 -0.88 -18.30 7.75
CA ASN A 142 -0.35 -17.04 7.23
C ASN A 142 -1.28 -16.53 6.12
N TYR A 143 -1.74 -15.30 6.22
CA TYR A 143 -2.54 -14.64 5.17
C TYR A 143 -1.67 -13.91 4.13
N THR A 144 -0.39 -13.79 4.41
CA THR A 144 0.61 -13.19 3.52
C THR A 144 1.95 -13.89 3.69
N VAL A 145 2.74 -13.96 2.63
CA VAL A 145 4.11 -14.47 2.69
C VAL A 145 5.05 -13.29 2.91
N LYS A 146 5.56 -13.15 4.13
CA LYS A 146 6.53 -12.10 4.49
C LYS A 146 7.98 -12.52 4.24
N SER A 147 8.25 -13.82 4.26
CA SER A 147 9.56 -14.40 3.96
C SER A 147 9.39 -15.82 3.46
N ILE A 148 9.98 -16.12 2.31
CA ILE A 148 9.97 -17.44 1.65
C ILE A 148 10.78 -18.45 2.49
N GLU A 149 11.87 -18.03 3.13
CA GLU A 149 12.72 -18.87 3.97
C GLU A 149 11.95 -19.58 5.10
N ARG A 150 10.84 -19.01 5.58
CA ARG A 150 9.98 -19.64 6.60
C ARG A 150 9.36 -20.95 6.14
N PHE A 151 9.22 -21.15 4.85
CA PHE A 151 8.56 -22.31 4.23
C PHE A 151 9.54 -23.36 3.71
N LYS A 152 10.84 -23.08 3.79
CA LYS A 152 11.90 -23.98 3.34
C LYS A 152 11.80 -25.36 4.01
N ASN A 153 11.83 -26.40 3.19
CA ASN A 153 11.71 -27.79 3.61
C ASN A 153 10.42 -28.15 4.38
N LYS A 154 9.36 -27.33 4.28
CA LYS A 154 8.06 -27.58 4.91
C LYS A 154 7.01 -28.05 3.90
N THR A 155 6.03 -28.80 4.36
CA THR A 155 4.79 -29.02 3.61
C THR A 155 3.91 -27.77 3.79
N VAL A 156 3.55 -27.15 2.68
CA VAL A 156 2.75 -25.92 2.66
C VAL A 156 1.43 -26.21 1.95
N VAL A 157 0.33 -25.85 2.62
CA VAL A 157 -1.01 -25.89 2.03
C VAL A 157 -1.41 -24.46 1.70
N ILE A 158 -1.75 -24.20 0.46
CA ILE A 158 -2.26 -22.91 -0.02
C ILE A 158 -3.76 -23.08 -0.28
N SER A 159 -4.57 -22.31 0.45
CA SER A 159 -6.02 -22.30 0.28
C SER A 159 -6.45 -21.14 -0.59
N GLY A 160 -7.02 -21.42 -1.74
CA GLY A 160 -7.57 -20.44 -2.68
C GLY A 160 -7.36 -20.81 -4.14
N GLY A 161 -8.19 -20.30 -5.03
CA GLY A 161 -8.16 -20.55 -6.49
C GLY A 161 -7.84 -19.32 -7.35
N GLY A 162 -7.45 -18.20 -6.73
CA GLY A 162 -7.10 -16.99 -7.47
C GLY A 162 -5.62 -16.93 -7.89
N ASN A 163 -5.27 -15.93 -8.71
CA ASN A 163 -3.91 -15.72 -9.20
C ASN A 163 -2.87 -15.73 -8.07
N SER A 164 -3.15 -15.10 -6.94
CA SER A 164 -2.24 -15.08 -5.79
C SER A 164 -1.91 -16.47 -5.25
N ALA A 165 -2.88 -17.40 -5.26
CA ALA A 165 -2.66 -18.77 -4.79
C ALA A 165 -1.76 -19.53 -5.76
N VAL A 166 -2.01 -19.39 -7.07
CA VAL A 166 -1.17 -20.00 -8.12
C VAL A 166 0.24 -19.42 -8.10
N ASP A 167 0.36 -18.11 -8.02
CA ASP A 167 1.67 -17.42 -7.95
C ASP A 167 2.50 -17.93 -6.77
N TRP A 168 1.91 -17.96 -5.56
CA TRP A 168 2.62 -18.46 -4.39
C TRP A 168 2.92 -19.96 -4.45
N SER A 169 2.09 -20.75 -5.12
CA SER A 169 2.39 -22.17 -5.35
C SER A 169 3.66 -22.34 -6.20
N ASN A 170 3.77 -21.55 -7.26
CA ASN A 170 4.94 -21.58 -8.13
C ASN A 170 6.19 -21.04 -7.44
N GLU A 171 6.06 -19.95 -6.69
CA GLU A 171 7.21 -19.32 -6.00
C GLU A 171 7.73 -20.16 -4.82
N LEU A 172 6.87 -20.92 -4.14
CA LEU A 172 7.27 -21.75 -3.00
C LEU A 172 7.74 -23.15 -3.41
N GLU A 173 7.36 -23.64 -4.58
CA GLU A 173 7.72 -24.98 -5.06
C GLU A 173 9.22 -25.28 -5.00
N PRO A 174 10.14 -24.38 -5.40
CA PRO A 174 11.58 -24.64 -5.34
C PRO A 174 12.16 -24.71 -3.92
N PHE A 175 11.45 -24.19 -2.91
CA PHE A 175 11.94 -24.04 -1.53
C PHE A 175 11.27 -25.01 -0.56
N ALA A 176 9.98 -25.26 -0.74
CA ALA A 176 9.20 -26.12 0.13
C ALA A 176 9.52 -27.61 -0.11
N LYS A 177 9.29 -28.44 0.90
CA LYS A 177 9.31 -29.90 0.73
C LYS A 177 8.16 -30.36 -0.18
N GLN A 178 7.02 -29.74 -0.04
CA GLN A 178 5.80 -30.02 -0.81
C GLN A 178 4.87 -28.81 -0.77
N VAL A 179 4.26 -28.47 -1.90
CA VAL A 179 3.20 -27.47 -1.98
C VAL A 179 1.90 -28.17 -2.38
N ILE A 180 0.84 -27.89 -1.66
CA ILE A 180 -0.51 -28.41 -1.92
C ILE A 180 -1.41 -27.22 -2.14
N LEU A 181 -2.00 -27.10 -3.33
CA LEU A 181 -3.02 -26.09 -3.65
C LEU A 181 -4.40 -26.70 -3.40
N SER A 182 -5.16 -26.10 -2.52
CA SER A 182 -6.55 -26.47 -2.20
C SER A 182 -7.51 -25.38 -2.64
N TYR A 183 -8.48 -25.77 -3.43
CA TYR A 183 -9.53 -24.88 -3.95
C TYR A 183 -10.91 -25.45 -3.62
#